data_1f19ea2885e08fdebdeb3942732b374d
#
_entry.id   1f19ea2885e08fdebdeb3942732b374d
#
_cell.length_a   1.000
_cell.length_b   1.000
_cell.length_c   1.000
_cell.angle_alpha   90.00
_cell.angle_beta   90.00
_cell.angle_gamma   90.00
#
_symmetry.space_group_name_H-M   'P 1'
#
loop_
_entity.id
_entity.type
_entity.pdbx_description
1 polymer ?
#
loop_
_entity_poly.entity_id
_entity_poly.type
_entity_poly.pdbx_seq_one_letter_code
_entity_poly.pdbx_strand_id
1 'polypeptide(L)'
;MTTALILLLAVVAWAGKKKEVAVQQAPPDLLMDGGRKLSFERSFSLEREVKPKRSFWTRVVDLIAGEPDFHYLVNPYSIAVDSRGRIIVTDPGADGVHIFDFGQQKYKFLTRRDKDDKDPMLLPQCVAVDAEDNIYVTDSEAGKIFVFEPSGKYKRAIGSLKGGEGFFKRPTGIAVDAAANRIYVTDTLRDKIFAMDMRGSVVQMIGKRGSGDGEFNYPTELRLHGQDLVVVDAMNFRIQVFTRSGEFRYQIGKPGDGLGMMFRPKGIGFDSEGHLYVVDGMWSVVQVFDNEGRLLYYFGGKGTSLGDFQLPAGLHIDASDRIFVVDGFNRRVQVFHFYGGGKSS
;
A
#
# COMPACT_ATOMS: atom_id res chain seq x y z
N MET A 1 26.23 -40.49 -59.15
CA MET A 1 25.05 -39.61 -59.40
C MET A 1 24.39 -39.38 -58.03
N THR A 2 24.72 -38.27 -57.40
CA THR A 2 24.29 -37.89 -56.08
C THR A 2 23.23 -36.78 -56.23
N THR A 3 22.01 -37.09 -55.91
CA THR A 3 20.87 -36.15 -55.95
C THR A 3 20.77 -35.46 -54.58
N ALA A 4 21.08 -34.17 -54.54
CA ALA A 4 20.90 -33.32 -53.36
C ALA A 4 19.44 -32.90 -53.24
N LEU A 5 18.82 -33.25 -52.10
CA LEU A 5 17.47 -32.84 -51.71
C LEU A 5 17.54 -31.47 -51.06
N ILE A 6 17.10 -30.42 -51.75
CA ILE A 6 16.95 -29.07 -51.19
C ILE A 6 15.60 -29.02 -50.52
N LEU A 7 15.58 -28.98 -49.19
CA LEU A 7 14.37 -28.72 -48.39
C LEU A 7 14.12 -27.19 -48.36
N LEU A 8 13.12 -26.76 -49.11
CA LEU A 8 12.63 -25.40 -49.06
C LEU A 8 11.75 -25.25 -47.81
N LEU A 9 12.25 -24.62 -46.74
CA LEU A 9 11.46 -24.18 -45.60
C LEU A 9 10.68 -22.91 -45.99
N ALA A 10 9.40 -23.09 -46.33
CA ALA A 10 8.48 -21.99 -46.47
C ALA A 10 8.12 -21.46 -45.05
N VAL A 11 8.76 -20.38 -44.65
CA VAL A 11 8.34 -19.60 -43.46
C VAL A 11 7.09 -18.85 -43.86
N VAL A 12 5.93 -19.38 -43.48
CA VAL A 12 4.65 -18.63 -43.52
C VAL A 12 4.74 -17.53 -42.49
N ALA A 13 5.07 -16.32 -42.89
CA ALA A 13 4.97 -15.14 -42.07
C ALA A 13 3.50 -14.83 -41.81
N TRP A 14 2.98 -15.38 -40.70
CA TRP A 14 1.68 -14.94 -40.16
C TRP A 14 1.88 -13.56 -39.52
N ALA A 15 1.65 -12.50 -40.28
CA ALA A 15 1.62 -11.13 -39.79
C ALA A 15 0.34 -10.95 -38.96
N GLY A 16 0.36 -11.47 -37.75
CA GLY A 16 -0.62 -11.08 -36.74
C GLY A 16 -0.48 -9.57 -36.52
N LYS A 17 -1.52 -8.82 -36.86
CA LYS A 17 -1.61 -7.39 -36.50
C LYS A 17 -1.30 -7.27 -35.01
N LYS A 18 -0.13 -6.76 -34.66
CA LYS A 18 0.13 -6.28 -33.30
C LYS A 18 -0.99 -5.28 -33.01
N LYS A 19 -1.89 -5.60 -32.08
CA LYS A 19 -2.74 -4.57 -31.48
C LYS A 19 -1.78 -3.52 -30.95
N GLU A 20 -1.78 -2.34 -31.55
CA GLU A 20 -1.16 -1.17 -30.95
C GLU A 20 -1.80 -1.02 -29.56
N VAL A 21 -1.01 -1.30 -28.54
CA VAL A 21 -1.40 -0.98 -27.16
C VAL A 21 -1.42 0.55 -27.14
N ALA A 22 -2.61 1.13 -27.11
CA ALA A 22 -2.75 2.57 -27.00
C ALA A 22 -1.91 3.02 -25.78
N VAL A 23 -0.93 3.87 -26.03
CA VAL A 23 -0.14 4.48 -24.98
C VAL A 23 -1.11 5.31 -24.14
N GLN A 24 -1.38 4.88 -22.92
CA GLN A 24 -2.22 5.65 -22.00
C GLN A 24 -1.52 6.99 -21.74
N GLN A 25 -2.22 8.07 -22.00
CA GLN A 25 -1.72 9.41 -21.74
C GLN A 25 -1.78 9.69 -20.23
N ALA A 26 -0.69 10.25 -19.67
CA ALA A 26 -0.68 10.73 -18.31
C ALA A 26 -1.76 11.81 -18.10
N PRO A 27 -2.42 11.88 -16.93
CA PRO A 27 -3.34 12.95 -16.63
C PRO A 27 -2.59 14.29 -16.61
N PRO A 28 -3.29 15.41 -16.87
CA PRO A 28 -2.69 16.73 -16.72
C PRO A 28 -2.35 17.02 -15.26
N ASP A 29 -1.36 17.88 -15.06
CA ASP A 29 -1.04 18.38 -13.72
C ASP A 29 -2.25 19.10 -13.12
N LEU A 30 -2.53 18.83 -11.84
CA LEU A 30 -3.51 19.58 -11.06
C LEU A 30 -2.79 20.80 -10.46
N LEU A 31 -3.14 21.98 -10.96
CA LEU A 31 -2.62 23.25 -10.46
C LEU A 31 -3.53 23.78 -9.36
N MET A 32 -2.95 24.26 -8.27
CA MET A 32 -3.65 24.72 -7.07
C MET A 32 -3.15 26.11 -6.66
N ASP A 33 -3.91 26.78 -5.82
CA ASP A 33 -3.54 28.09 -5.27
C ASP A 33 -2.18 28.07 -4.55
N GLY A 34 -1.50 29.20 -4.56
CA GLY A 34 -0.18 29.34 -3.94
C GLY A 34 0.97 28.65 -4.69
N GLY A 35 0.78 28.35 -5.98
CA GLY A 35 1.81 27.72 -6.81
C GLY A 35 2.00 26.23 -6.53
N ARG A 36 1.09 25.61 -5.78
CA ARG A 36 1.08 24.16 -5.52
C ARG A 36 0.71 23.40 -6.77
N LYS A 37 1.24 22.19 -6.89
CA LYS A 37 0.99 21.34 -8.05
C LYS A 37 0.99 19.87 -7.64
N LEU A 38 0.09 19.08 -8.20
CA LEU A 38 0.12 17.63 -8.14
C LEU A 38 0.35 17.09 -9.55
N SER A 39 1.39 16.28 -9.72
CA SER A 39 1.75 15.67 -11.01
C SER A 39 1.70 14.15 -10.90
N PHE A 40 1.26 13.48 -11.96
CA PHE A 40 1.39 12.04 -12.10
C PHE A 40 2.83 11.69 -12.50
N GLU A 41 3.46 10.73 -11.83
CA GLU A 41 4.81 10.27 -12.16
C GLU A 41 4.83 8.96 -12.94
N ARG A 42 4.18 7.92 -12.40
CA ARG A 42 4.16 6.60 -12.99
C ARG A 42 3.06 5.69 -12.45
N SER A 43 2.86 4.58 -13.13
CA SER A 43 2.10 3.43 -12.64
C SER A 43 2.92 2.16 -12.83
N PHE A 44 2.77 1.18 -11.93
CA PHE A 44 3.42 -0.13 -12.06
C PHE A 44 2.57 -1.24 -11.42
N SER A 45 2.76 -2.46 -11.93
CA SER A 45 2.01 -3.66 -11.51
C SER A 45 2.84 -4.94 -11.54
N LEU A 46 4.01 -4.93 -12.17
CA LEU A 46 4.76 -6.12 -12.54
C LEU A 46 6.21 -6.08 -12.04
N GLU A 47 6.72 -7.22 -11.61
CA GLU A 47 8.12 -7.42 -11.27
C GLU A 47 9.09 -6.95 -12.38
N ARG A 48 8.76 -7.22 -13.65
CA ARG A 48 9.61 -6.87 -14.80
C ARG A 48 9.75 -5.36 -15.03
N GLU A 49 8.87 -4.54 -14.46
CA GLU A 49 8.94 -3.08 -14.60
C GLU A 49 10.08 -2.49 -13.77
N VAL A 50 10.53 -3.22 -12.76
CA VAL A 50 11.66 -2.86 -11.90
C VAL A 50 12.98 -3.38 -12.46
N LYS A 51 12.98 -4.57 -13.07
CA LYS A 51 14.20 -5.23 -13.56
C LYS A 51 14.70 -4.58 -14.86
N PRO A 52 16.01 -4.58 -15.09
CA PRO A 52 16.59 -4.03 -16.32
C PRO A 52 16.02 -4.75 -17.54
N LYS A 53 15.95 -4.02 -18.68
CA LYS A 53 15.55 -4.60 -19.95
C LYS A 53 16.44 -5.81 -20.26
N ARG A 54 15.81 -6.96 -20.54
CA ARG A 54 16.51 -8.20 -20.86
C ARG A 54 17.39 -8.04 -22.09
N SER A 55 18.61 -8.61 -22.03
CA SER A 55 19.53 -8.62 -23.15
C SER A 55 18.94 -9.40 -24.35
N PHE A 56 19.47 -9.17 -25.56
CA PHE A 56 19.07 -9.91 -26.75
C PHE A 56 19.20 -11.43 -26.55
N TRP A 57 20.30 -11.88 -25.98
CA TRP A 57 20.54 -13.31 -25.72
C TRP A 57 19.58 -13.92 -24.71
N THR A 58 19.20 -13.19 -23.68
CA THR A 58 18.19 -13.65 -22.71
C THR A 58 16.85 -13.86 -23.41
N ARG A 59 16.46 -12.95 -24.34
CA ARG A 59 15.21 -13.10 -25.11
C ARG A 59 15.23 -14.33 -26.04
N VAL A 60 16.40 -14.66 -26.60
CA VAL A 60 16.56 -15.87 -27.42
C VAL A 60 16.41 -17.14 -26.57
N VAL A 61 16.97 -17.14 -25.37
CA VAL A 61 16.79 -18.24 -24.40
C VAL A 61 15.34 -18.39 -23.99
N ASP A 62 14.65 -17.27 -23.68
CA ASP A 62 13.23 -17.27 -23.32
C ASP A 62 12.34 -17.82 -24.45
N LEU A 63 12.70 -17.55 -25.71
CA LEU A 63 11.97 -18.07 -26.87
C LEU A 63 12.06 -19.61 -26.98
N ILE A 64 13.17 -20.19 -26.52
CA ILE A 64 13.42 -21.64 -26.59
C ILE A 64 12.93 -22.36 -25.33
N ALA A 65 13.16 -21.76 -24.15
CA ALA A 65 12.85 -22.36 -22.83
C ALA A 65 11.50 -21.95 -22.24
N GLY A 66 10.82 -20.99 -22.88
CA GLY A 66 9.63 -20.32 -22.33
C GLY A 66 10.01 -19.10 -21.49
N GLU A 67 9.15 -18.09 -21.47
CA GLU A 67 9.31 -16.95 -20.55
C GLU A 67 9.10 -17.43 -19.12
N PRO A 68 9.94 -17.02 -18.15
CA PRO A 68 9.69 -17.33 -16.74
C PRO A 68 8.44 -16.62 -16.27
N ASP A 69 7.74 -17.23 -15.31
CA ASP A 69 6.61 -16.60 -14.63
C ASP A 69 7.08 -15.36 -13.87
N PHE A 70 6.40 -14.24 -14.09
CA PHE A 70 6.64 -13.00 -13.38
C PHE A 70 5.58 -12.78 -12.32
N HIS A 71 6.01 -12.29 -11.17
CA HIS A 71 5.07 -11.83 -10.17
C HIS A 71 4.40 -10.53 -10.62
N TYR A 72 3.10 -10.45 -10.36
CA TYR A 72 2.28 -9.28 -10.60
C TYR A 72 1.35 -9.05 -9.40
N LEU A 73 0.87 -7.84 -9.26
CA LEU A 73 -0.12 -7.50 -8.23
C LEU A 73 -1.45 -8.16 -8.57
N VAL A 74 -2.02 -8.91 -7.62
CA VAL A 74 -3.28 -9.66 -7.78
C VAL A 74 -4.44 -8.92 -7.14
N ASN A 75 -4.31 -8.58 -5.86
CA ASN A 75 -5.26 -7.78 -5.10
C ASN A 75 -4.51 -6.96 -4.05
N PRO A 76 -3.66 -6.01 -4.49
CA PRO A 76 -2.83 -5.24 -3.57
C PRO A 76 -3.69 -4.40 -2.62
N TYR A 77 -3.23 -4.25 -1.38
CA TYR A 77 -4.04 -3.61 -0.36
C TYR A 77 -3.35 -2.43 0.36
N SER A 78 -2.18 -2.64 0.93
CA SER A 78 -1.46 -1.61 1.69
C SER A 78 -0.05 -1.39 1.14
N ILE A 79 0.53 -0.24 1.45
CA ILE A 79 1.81 0.20 0.90
C ILE A 79 2.61 0.97 1.94
N ALA A 80 3.92 0.74 1.94
CA ALA A 80 4.91 1.53 2.65
C ALA A 80 6.14 1.75 1.77
N VAL A 81 6.89 2.81 2.06
CA VAL A 81 8.18 3.08 1.43
C VAL A 81 9.21 3.15 2.54
N ASP A 82 10.33 2.46 2.37
CA ASP A 82 11.41 2.46 3.34
C ASP A 82 12.44 3.58 3.09
N SER A 83 13.43 3.71 3.98
CA SER A 83 14.46 4.77 3.91
C SER A 83 15.30 4.73 2.63
N ARG A 84 15.34 3.58 1.94
CA ARG A 84 16.05 3.36 0.66
C ARG A 84 15.18 3.63 -0.56
N GLY A 85 13.93 4.01 -0.37
CA GLY A 85 12.95 4.23 -1.44
C GLY A 85 12.40 2.94 -2.05
N ARG A 86 12.53 1.77 -1.36
CA ARG A 86 11.90 0.54 -1.80
C ARG A 86 10.40 0.59 -1.47
N ILE A 87 9.60 0.22 -2.44
CA ILE A 87 8.14 0.23 -2.32
C ILE A 87 7.70 -1.18 -1.91
N ILE A 88 7.05 -1.27 -0.76
CA ILE A 88 6.62 -2.51 -0.13
C ILE A 88 5.10 -2.56 -0.18
N VAL A 89 4.52 -3.55 -0.86
CA VAL A 89 3.09 -3.67 -1.12
C VAL A 89 2.60 -5.01 -0.59
N THR A 90 1.62 -4.99 0.31
CA THR A 90 0.92 -6.22 0.70
C THR A 90 -0.06 -6.62 -0.39
N ASP A 91 -0.11 -7.89 -0.70
CA ASP A 91 -1.02 -8.45 -1.68
C ASP A 91 -1.72 -9.69 -1.10
N PRO A 92 -2.88 -9.50 -0.44
CA PRO A 92 -3.69 -10.61 0.06
C PRO A 92 -4.11 -11.61 -1.02
N GLY A 93 -4.24 -11.14 -2.28
CA GLY A 93 -4.57 -12.01 -3.41
C GLY A 93 -3.43 -12.90 -3.88
N ALA A 94 -2.20 -12.53 -3.58
CA ALA A 94 -0.99 -13.32 -3.86
C ALA A 94 -0.43 -13.99 -2.59
N ASP A 95 -1.08 -13.84 -1.43
CA ASP A 95 -0.65 -14.36 -0.12
C ASP A 95 0.77 -13.94 0.25
N GLY A 96 1.12 -12.69 -0.05
CA GLY A 96 2.48 -12.24 0.14
C GLY A 96 2.67 -10.72 0.12
N VAL A 97 3.94 -10.35 0.09
CA VAL A 97 4.37 -8.95 0.09
C VAL A 97 5.39 -8.75 -1.03
N HIS A 98 5.12 -7.80 -1.89
CA HIS A 98 6.01 -7.40 -2.98
C HIS A 98 6.94 -6.29 -2.51
N ILE A 99 8.22 -6.39 -2.86
CA ILE A 99 9.22 -5.33 -2.65
C ILE A 99 9.79 -4.94 -4.01
N PHE A 100 9.50 -3.70 -4.42
CA PHE A 100 9.98 -3.10 -5.66
C PHE A 100 11.09 -2.10 -5.35
N ASP A 101 12.29 -2.36 -5.82
CA ASP A 101 13.46 -1.49 -5.68
C ASP A 101 13.84 -0.94 -7.06
N PHE A 102 13.27 0.19 -7.42
CA PHE A 102 13.55 0.85 -8.69
C PHE A 102 14.97 1.44 -8.73
N GLY A 103 15.53 1.80 -7.58
CA GLY A 103 16.89 2.35 -7.49
C GLY A 103 17.95 1.32 -7.81
N GLN A 104 17.82 0.12 -7.25
CA GLN A 104 18.75 -0.99 -7.49
C GLN A 104 18.27 -1.97 -8.57
N GLN A 105 17.12 -1.72 -9.18
CA GLN A 105 16.49 -2.58 -10.18
C GLN A 105 16.30 -4.03 -9.68
N LYS A 106 15.85 -4.16 -8.43
CA LYS A 106 15.62 -5.44 -7.78
C LYS A 106 14.16 -5.59 -7.38
N TYR A 107 13.72 -6.82 -7.42
CA TYR A 107 12.41 -7.22 -6.93
C TYR A 107 12.56 -8.40 -5.98
N LYS A 108 11.72 -8.43 -4.94
CA LYS A 108 11.61 -9.56 -4.04
C LYS A 108 10.14 -9.78 -3.67
N PHE A 109 9.75 -11.05 -3.59
CA PHE A 109 8.45 -11.47 -3.07
C PHE A 109 8.65 -12.19 -1.74
N LEU A 110 7.93 -11.76 -0.71
CA LEU A 110 7.93 -12.37 0.61
C LEU A 110 6.67 -13.19 0.77
N THR A 111 6.82 -14.46 1.02
CA THR A 111 5.73 -15.38 1.37
C THR A 111 6.20 -16.33 2.46
N ARG A 112 5.28 -16.92 3.20
CA ARG A 112 5.51 -17.93 4.22
C ARG A 112 4.44 -19.03 4.10
N ARG A 113 4.45 -19.73 2.98
CA ARG A 113 3.50 -20.84 2.69
C ARG A 113 4.19 -22.17 2.39
N ASP A 114 5.50 -22.28 2.62
CA ASP A 114 6.20 -23.53 2.47
C ASP A 114 5.71 -24.55 3.50
N LYS A 115 5.69 -25.83 3.12
CA LYS A 115 5.18 -26.92 3.99
C LYS A 115 5.89 -27.03 5.35
N ASP A 116 7.10 -26.49 5.43
CA ASP A 116 7.94 -26.46 6.61
C ASP A 116 7.76 -25.20 7.47
N ASP A 117 6.96 -24.22 7.00
CA ASP A 117 6.67 -23.00 7.75
C ASP A 117 5.72 -23.31 8.90
N LYS A 118 6.27 -23.29 10.13
CA LYS A 118 5.50 -23.48 11.37
C LYS A 118 4.52 -22.33 11.65
N ASP A 119 4.66 -21.23 10.94
CA ASP A 119 3.91 -20.00 11.15
C ASP A 119 3.64 -19.35 9.78
N PRO A 120 2.67 -19.89 9.01
CA PRO A 120 2.39 -19.42 7.65
C PRO A 120 1.74 -18.03 7.65
N MET A 121 2.07 -17.21 6.66
CA MET A 121 1.36 -15.98 6.33
C MET A 121 0.17 -16.34 5.44
N LEU A 122 -1.04 -15.94 5.86
CA LEU A 122 -2.30 -16.38 5.24
C LEU A 122 -3.03 -15.25 4.51
N LEU A 123 -3.12 -14.08 5.15
CA LEU A 123 -3.85 -12.93 4.61
C LEU A 123 -3.15 -11.62 5.03
N PRO A 124 -2.00 -11.28 4.40
CA PRO A 124 -1.27 -10.05 4.72
C PRO A 124 -2.11 -8.82 4.39
N GLN A 125 -2.38 -7.96 5.38
CA GLN A 125 -3.23 -6.78 5.20
C GLN A 125 -2.42 -5.50 5.09
N CYS A 126 -1.89 -4.99 6.20
CA CYS A 126 -1.17 -3.74 6.19
C CYS A 126 0.31 -3.93 6.47
N VAL A 127 1.10 -2.98 6.00
CA VAL A 127 2.55 -2.94 6.17
C VAL A 127 3.00 -1.62 6.77
N ALA A 128 3.94 -1.70 7.70
CA ALA A 128 4.72 -0.58 8.20
C ALA A 128 6.21 -0.92 8.19
N VAL A 129 7.04 0.11 8.17
CA VAL A 129 8.49 -0.03 8.33
C VAL A 129 8.95 0.81 9.51
N ASP A 130 9.97 0.34 10.23
CA ASP A 130 10.63 1.12 11.27
C ASP A 130 11.86 1.88 10.73
N ALA A 131 12.51 2.65 11.60
CA ALA A 131 13.69 3.45 11.24
C ALA A 131 14.89 2.62 10.78
N GLU A 132 14.95 1.34 11.14
CA GLU A 132 15.96 0.38 10.72
C GLU A 132 15.54 -0.39 9.45
N ASP A 133 14.44 0.00 8.80
CA ASP A 133 13.83 -0.66 7.64
C ASP A 133 13.35 -2.11 7.92
N ASN A 134 13.11 -2.50 9.17
CA ASN A 134 12.41 -3.75 9.42
C ASN A 134 10.96 -3.62 8.95
N ILE A 135 10.44 -4.69 8.35
CA ILE A 135 9.11 -4.71 7.73
C ILE A 135 8.15 -5.43 8.66
N TYR A 136 7.06 -4.77 9.03
CA TYR A 136 6.00 -5.31 9.89
C TYR A 136 4.74 -5.48 9.06
N VAL A 137 4.20 -6.70 9.03
CA VAL A 137 3.03 -7.05 8.22
C VAL A 137 1.96 -7.64 9.13
N THR A 138 0.80 -7.01 9.21
CA THR A 138 -0.36 -7.60 9.87
C THR A 138 -0.95 -8.69 8.99
N ASP A 139 -1.31 -9.81 9.58
CA ASP A 139 -2.00 -10.89 8.90
C ASP A 139 -3.36 -11.13 9.56
N SER A 140 -4.42 -10.80 8.83
CA SER A 140 -5.79 -10.80 9.35
C SER A 140 -6.34 -12.19 9.61
N GLU A 141 -5.87 -13.22 8.93
CA GLU A 141 -6.30 -14.60 9.11
C GLU A 141 -5.44 -15.32 10.14
N ALA A 142 -4.12 -15.15 10.08
CA ALA A 142 -3.22 -15.68 11.10
C ALA A 142 -3.39 -14.99 12.46
N GLY A 143 -3.99 -13.80 12.51
CA GLY A 143 -4.18 -13.03 13.75
C GLY A 143 -2.87 -12.56 14.39
N LYS A 144 -1.86 -12.25 13.58
CA LYS A 144 -0.47 -11.98 13.98
C LYS A 144 0.13 -10.81 13.22
N ILE A 145 1.31 -10.40 13.66
CA ILE A 145 2.19 -9.48 12.93
C ILE A 145 3.46 -10.24 12.57
N PHE A 146 3.75 -10.34 11.28
CA PHE A 146 5.02 -10.89 10.80
C PHE A 146 6.06 -9.79 10.69
N VAL A 147 7.27 -10.07 11.20
CA VAL A 147 8.39 -9.13 11.17
C VAL A 147 9.51 -9.72 10.32
N PHE A 148 9.96 -8.92 9.35
CA PHE A 148 11.07 -9.26 8.47
C PHE A 148 12.20 -8.25 8.65
N GLU A 149 13.43 -8.72 8.48
CA GLU A 149 14.60 -7.85 8.36
C GLU A 149 14.53 -7.01 7.08
N PRO A 150 15.33 -5.94 6.97
CA PRO A 150 15.42 -5.15 5.73
C PRO A 150 15.77 -5.95 4.48
N SER A 151 16.45 -7.08 4.67
CA SER A 151 16.76 -8.03 3.60
C SER A 151 15.54 -8.80 3.08
N GLY A 152 14.40 -8.72 3.80
CA GLY A 152 13.21 -9.54 3.62
C GLY A 152 13.36 -10.95 4.18
N LYS A 153 14.33 -11.20 5.06
CA LYS A 153 14.43 -12.46 5.81
C LYS A 153 13.45 -12.39 6.99
N TYR A 154 12.70 -13.47 7.20
CA TYR A 154 11.80 -13.58 8.35
C TYR A 154 12.60 -13.50 9.66
N LYS A 155 12.10 -12.71 10.60
CA LYS A 155 12.71 -12.50 11.91
C LYS A 155 11.89 -13.17 13.02
N ARG A 156 10.59 -12.87 13.09
CA ARG A 156 9.66 -13.41 14.10
C ARG A 156 8.21 -13.05 13.78
N ALA A 157 7.28 -13.65 14.50
CA ALA A 157 5.91 -13.18 14.61
C ALA A 157 5.64 -12.56 16.00
N ILE A 158 4.75 -11.58 16.05
CA ILE A 158 4.22 -10.96 17.27
C ILE A 158 2.76 -11.35 17.37
N GLY A 159 2.29 -11.69 18.59
CA GLY A 159 0.91 -12.11 18.83
C GLY A 159 0.70 -13.61 18.63
N SER A 160 1.74 -14.45 18.65
CA SER A 160 1.59 -15.90 18.69
C SER A 160 1.26 -16.37 20.10
N LEU A 161 0.17 -17.13 20.26
CA LEU A 161 -0.24 -17.77 21.51
C LEU A 161 0.35 -19.19 21.61
N LYS A 162 0.20 -19.81 22.80
CA LYS A 162 0.52 -21.24 22.96
C LYS A 162 -0.37 -22.07 22.04
N GLY A 163 0.23 -22.95 21.24
CA GLY A 163 -0.50 -23.73 20.24
C GLY A 163 -0.47 -23.15 18.82
N GLY A 164 0.14 -21.96 18.63
CA GLY A 164 0.32 -21.35 17.31
C GLY A 164 -0.83 -20.45 16.87
N GLU A 165 -1.89 -20.32 17.66
CA GLU A 165 -3.00 -19.40 17.39
C GLU A 165 -2.56 -17.92 17.44
N GLY A 166 -3.28 -17.05 16.71
CA GLY A 166 -3.07 -15.62 16.73
C GLY A 166 -3.76 -14.92 17.91
N PHE A 167 -3.10 -13.90 18.45
CA PHE A 167 -3.64 -13.07 19.52
C PHE A 167 -4.79 -12.18 19.04
N PHE A 168 -4.65 -11.60 17.82
CA PHE A 168 -5.64 -10.69 17.26
C PHE A 168 -6.80 -11.46 16.63
N LYS A 169 -8.00 -10.85 16.61
CA LYS A 169 -9.13 -11.40 15.85
C LYS A 169 -9.05 -11.07 14.36
N ARG A 170 -8.70 -9.82 14.05
CA ARG A 170 -8.53 -9.34 12.68
C ARG A 170 -7.63 -8.11 12.68
N PRO A 171 -6.32 -8.28 12.82
CA PRO A 171 -5.40 -7.15 12.75
C PRO A 171 -5.39 -6.60 11.32
N THR A 172 -5.48 -5.28 11.20
CA THR A 172 -5.46 -4.57 9.92
C THR A 172 -4.39 -3.50 9.92
N GLY A 173 -4.69 -2.25 10.25
CA GLY A 173 -3.70 -1.18 10.25
C GLY A 173 -2.58 -1.41 11.27
N ILE A 174 -1.40 -0.93 10.93
CA ILE A 174 -0.21 -0.99 11.79
C ILE A 174 0.64 0.26 11.63
N ALA A 175 1.12 0.79 12.77
CA ALA A 175 2.16 1.81 12.80
C ALA A 175 3.21 1.45 13.86
N VAL A 176 4.47 1.77 13.58
CA VAL A 176 5.61 1.42 14.42
C VAL A 176 6.34 2.70 14.81
N ASP A 177 6.53 2.87 16.11
CA ASP A 177 7.40 3.88 16.72
C ASP A 177 8.50 3.16 17.52
N ALA A 178 9.55 2.78 16.82
CA ALA A 178 10.66 2.06 17.44
C ALA A 178 11.37 2.90 18.51
N ALA A 179 11.46 4.21 18.32
CA ALA A 179 12.09 5.13 19.30
C ALA A 179 11.30 5.19 20.61
N ALA A 180 9.98 5.15 20.55
CA ALA A 180 9.12 5.10 21.73
C ALA A 180 8.86 3.67 22.23
N ASN A 181 9.46 2.65 21.61
CA ASN A 181 9.21 1.23 21.89
C ASN A 181 7.72 0.88 21.79
N ARG A 182 7.06 1.27 20.66
CA ARG A 182 5.63 1.09 20.47
C ARG A 182 5.28 0.55 19.08
N ILE A 183 4.32 -0.36 19.08
CA ILE A 183 3.58 -0.81 17.90
C ILE A 183 2.11 -0.56 18.17
N TYR A 184 1.42 0.11 17.25
CA TYR A 184 -0.02 0.32 17.30
C TYR A 184 -0.68 -0.54 16.22
N VAL A 185 -1.72 -1.28 16.59
CA VAL A 185 -2.42 -2.22 15.69
C VAL A 185 -3.92 -2.06 15.86
N THR A 186 -4.64 -1.79 14.77
CA THR A 186 -6.09 -1.89 14.78
C THR A 186 -6.53 -3.36 14.74
N ASP A 187 -7.35 -3.78 15.69
CA ASP A 187 -8.05 -5.06 15.61
C ASP A 187 -9.51 -4.78 15.21
N THR A 188 -9.78 -4.86 13.93
CA THR A 188 -11.04 -4.45 13.32
C THR A 188 -12.25 -5.14 13.95
N LEU A 189 -12.16 -6.43 14.26
CA LEU A 189 -13.28 -7.19 14.84
C LEU A 189 -13.42 -7.03 16.36
N ARG A 190 -12.45 -6.38 17.01
CA ARG A 190 -12.56 -6.00 18.42
C ARG A 190 -12.91 -4.53 18.63
N ASP A 191 -13.00 -3.77 17.54
CA ASP A 191 -13.24 -2.32 17.56
C ASP A 191 -12.28 -1.57 18.51
N LYS A 192 -10.98 -1.93 18.42
CA LYS A 192 -9.93 -1.42 19.31
C LYS A 192 -8.59 -1.26 18.58
N ILE A 193 -7.77 -0.43 19.20
CA ILE A 193 -6.35 -0.36 18.88
C ILE A 193 -5.58 -0.96 20.06
N PHE A 194 -4.63 -1.84 19.76
CA PHE A 194 -3.67 -2.34 20.72
C PHE A 194 -2.35 -1.57 20.56
N ALA A 195 -1.94 -0.87 21.62
CA ALA A 195 -0.58 -0.35 21.75
C ALA A 195 0.25 -1.40 22.47
N MET A 196 1.29 -1.89 21.80
CA MET A 196 2.20 -2.95 22.30
C MET A 196 3.62 -2.42 22.38
N ASP A 197 4.44 -3.03 23.21
CA ASP A 197 5.89 -2.87 23.13
C ASP A 197 6.46 -3.62 21.91
N MET A 198 7.74 -3.38 21.59
CA MET A 198 8.39 -4.06 20.46
C MET A 198 8.55 -5.58 20.66
N ARG A 199 8.29 -6.11 21.86
CA ARG A 199 8.28 -7.56 22.14
C ARG A 199 6.90 -8.17 21.92
N GLY A 200 5.85 -7.34 21.81
CA GLY A 200 4.48 -7.76 21.60
C GLY A 200 3.64 -7.83 22.88
N SER A 201 4.14 -7.28 24.00
CA SER A 201 3.34 -7.16 25.22
C SER A 201 2.37 -6.00 25.10
N VAL A 202 1.09 -6.21 25.38
CA VAL A 202 0.08 -5.15 25.36
C VAL A 202 0.37 -4.16 26.48
N VAL A 203 0.57 -2.91 26.12
CA VAL A 203 0.78 -1.79 27.05
C VAL A 203 -0.53 -1.05 27.32
N GLN A 204 -1.34 -0.90 26.26
CA GLN A 204 -2.61 -0.16 26.33
C GLN A 204 -3.59 -0.66 25.28
N MET A 205 -4.88 -0.50 25.57
CA MET A 205 -5.96 -0.66 24.61
C MET A 205 -6.69 0.67 24.48
N ILE A 206 -6.94 1.12 23.23
CA ILE A 206 -7.60 2.36 22.91
C ILE A 206 -8.91 2.05 22.20
N GLY A 207 -10.00 2.70 22.63
CA GLY A 207 -11.30 2.60 22.02
C GLY A 207 -12.13 1.39 22.46
N LYS A 208 -13.37 1.42 22.03
CA LYS A 208 -14.40 0.39 22.19
C LYS A 208 -15.41 0.54 21.07
N ARG A 209 -16.28 -0.45 20.89
CA ARG A 209 -17.34 -0.40 19.88
C ARG A 209 -18.32 0.75 20.16
N GLY A 210 -18.62 1.53 19.10
CA GLY A 210 -19.61 2.60 19.13
C GLY A 210 -19.37 3.65 18.05
N SER A 211 -20.09 4.77 18.16
CA SER A 211 -20.04 5.91 17.23
C SER A 211 -19.69 7.25 17.88
N GLY A 212 -19.54 7.28 19.21
CA GLY A 212 -19.11 8.46 19.96
C GLY A 212 -17.62 8.76 19.78
N ASP A 213 -17.16 9.82 20.42
CA ASP A 213 -15.76 10.23 20.43
C ASP A 213 -14.90 9.16 21.11
N GLY A 214 -13.83 8.73 20.45
CA GLY A 214 -12.97 7.66 20.91
C GLY A 214 -13.56 6.25 20.82
N GLU A 215 -14.78 6.09 20.28
CA GLU A 215 -15.39 4.82 19.96
C GLU A 215 -15.17 4.45 18.49
N PHE A 216 -15.15 3.17 18.16
CA PHE A 216 -14.89 2.68 16.81
C PHE A 216 -16.00 1.75 16.30
N ASN A 217 -16.15 1.77 14.98
CA ASN A 217 -16.91 0.80 14.23
C ASN A 217 -16.06 0.31 13.04
N TYR A 218 -15.45 -0.84 13.19
CA TYR A 218 -14.51 -1.43 12.24
C TYR A 218 -13.32 -0.49 11.90
N PRO A 219 -12.45 -0.12 12.87
CA PRO A 219 -11.24 0.63 12.58
C PRO A 219 -10.32 -0.20 11.68
N THR A 220 -9.74 0.41 10.64
CA THR A 220 -8.97 -0.34 9.62
C THR A 220 -7.54 0.12 9.49
N GLU A 221 -7.28 1.35 9.15
CA GLU A 221 -5.95 1.91 8.92
C GLU A 221 -5.58 2.84 10.07
N LEU A 222 -4.29 2.97 10.35
CA LEU A 222 -3.78 3.98 11.28
C LEU A 222 -2.39 4.46 10.87
N ARG A 223 -2.08 5.72 11.22
CA ARG A 223 -0.78 6.34 10.97
C ARG A 223 -0.36 7.18 12.17
N LEU A 224 0.95 7.30 12.35
CA LEU A 224 1.54 8.29 13.24
C LEU A 224 1.85 9.55 12.44
N HIS A 225 1.42 10.71 12.95
CA HIS A 225 1.77 12.02 12.40
C HIS A 225 2.12 12.98 13.54
N GLY A 226 3.37 13.43 13.60
CA GLY A 226 3.85 14.23 14.75
C GLY A 226 3.63 13.50 16.08
N GLN A 227 2.83 14.07 16.96
CA GLN A 227 2.46 13.47 18.26
C GLN A 227 1.11 12.75 18.22
N ASP A 228 0.51 12.67 17.04
CA ASP A 228 -0.83 12.14 16.87
C ASP A 228 -0.84 10.70 16.36
N LEU A 229 -1.85 9.95 16.78
CA LEU A 229 -2.28 8.68 16.24
C LEU A 229 -3.58 8.91 15.45
N VAL A 230 -3.52 8.77 14.15
CA VAL A 230 -4.62 9.05 13.23
C VAL A 230 -5.21 7.74 12.73
N VAL A 231 -6.52 7.57 12.86
CA VAL A 231 -7.19 6.28 12.71
C VAL A 231 -8.39 6.40 11.77
N VAL A 232 -8.47 5.50 10.82
CA VAL A 232 -9.63 5.33 9.95
C VAL A 232 -10.70 4.52 10.68
N ASP A 233 -11.80 5.17 11.05
CA ASP A 233 -12.99 4.56 11.66
C ASP A 233 -14.01 4.26 10.55
N ALA A 234 -13.76 3.16 9.82
CA ALA A 234 -14.27 2.94 8.47
C ALA A 234 -15.81 2.90 8.39
N MET A 235 -16.49 2.25 9.33
CA MET A 235 -17.95 2.11 9.32
C MET A 235 -18.66 3.25 10.06
N ASN A 236 -17.92 4.17 10.67
CA ASN A 236 -18.42 5.47 11.12
C ASN A 236 -18.09 6.59 10.10
N PHE A 237 -17.45 6.24 8.97
CA PHE A 237 -17.18 7.15 7.84
C PHE A 237 -16.39 8.40 8.24
N ARG A 238 -15.38 8.22 9.09
CA ARG A 238 -14.57 9.31 9.65
C ARG A 238 -13.13 8.91 9.90
N ILE A 239 -12.31 9.93 10.11
CA ILE A 239 -10.95 9.79 10.65
C ILE A 239 -10.98 10.34 12.07
N GLN A 240 -10.46 9.61 13.04
CA GLN A 240 -10.31 10.09 14.41
C GLN A 240 -8.83 10.32 14.72
N VAL A 241 -8.55 11.38 15.45
CA VAL A 241 -7.20 11.77 15.87
C VAL A 241 -7.11 11.64 17.38
N PHE A 242 -6.08 10.97 17.83
CA PHE A 242 -5.75 10.73 19.25
C PHE A 242 -4.35 11.20 19.55
N THR A 243 -4.06 11.47 20.81
CA THR A 243 -2.69 11.50 21.31
C THR A 243 -2.08 10.09 21.22
N ARG A 244 -0.75 9.96 21.26
CA ARG A 244 -0.08 8.65 21.35
C ARG A 244 -0.43 7.88 22.65
N SER A 245 -0.91 8.60 23.70
CA SER A 245 -1.47 8.00 24.92
C SER A 245 -2.92 7.57 24.79
N GLY A 246 -3.54 7.72 23.61
CA GLY A 246 -4.89 7.22 23.33
C GLY A 246 -6.04 8.14 23.76
N GLU A 247 -5.75 9.40 24.07
CA GLU A 247 -6.77 10.40 24.36
C GLU A 247 -7.33 10.95 23.03
N PHE A 248 -8.65 10.94 22.87
CA PHE A 248 -9.31 11.53 21.71
C PHE A 248 -9.07 13.04 21.65
N ARG A 249 -8.78 13.55 20.45
CA ARG A 249 -8.57 14.97 20.20
C ARG A 249 -9.68 15.59 19.35
N TYR A 250 -9.86 15.07 18.15
CA TYR A 250 -10.87 15.54 17.19
C TYR A 250 -11.12 14.49 16.11
N GLN A 251 -12.10 14.76 15.26
CA GLN A 251 -12.40 13.94 14.09
C GLN A 251 -12.50 14.77 12.83
N ILE A 252 -12.25 14.12 11.68
CA ILE A 252 -12.36 14.68 10.33
C ILE A 252 -13.30 13.80 9.53
N GLY A 253 -14.15 14.45 8.72
CA GLY A 253 -15.11 13.76 7.87
C GLY A 253 -16.43 13.47 8.58
N LYS A 254 -17.41 13.19 7.77
CA LYS A 254 -18.76 12.77 8.16
C LYS A 254 -19.34 11.89 7.06
N PRO A 255 -20.30 11.02 7.36
CA PRO A 255 -20.95 10.20 6.36
C PRO A 255 -21.69 11.03 5.33
N GLY A 256 -21.59 10.63 4.06
CA GLY A 256 -22.33 11.28 2.98
C GLY A 256 -21.69 11.05 1.62
N ASP A 257 -22.36 11.60 0.60
CA ASP A 257 -22.04 11.46 -0.80
C ASP A 257 -21.52 12.75 -1.47
N GLY A 258 -21.30 13.80 -0.68
CA GLY A 258 -20.73 15.07 -1.14
C GLY A 258 -19.21 15.13 -0.95
N LEU A 259 -18.61 16.11 -1.61
CA LEU A 259 -17.18 16.44 -1.44
C LEU A 259 -16.92 16.84 0.02
N GLY A 260 -15.81 16.35 0.58
CA GLY A 260 -15.47 16.51 2.00
C GLY A 260 -16.22 15.57 2.93
N MET A 261 -17.16 14.76 2.41
CA MET A 261 -17.79 13.66 3.13
C MET A 261 -17.05 12.36 2.81
N MET A 262 -17.26 11.33 3.64
CA MET A 262 -16.60 10.03 3.46
C MET A 262 -17.65 8.94 3.30
N PHE A 263 -17.40 8.04 2.33
CA PHE A 263 -18.27 6.88 2.12
C PHE A 263 -17.54 5.57 2.46
N ARG A 264 -16.28 5.44 2.08
CA ARG A 264 -15.45 4.28 2.42
C ARG A 264 -13.98 4.68 2.59
N PRO A 265 -13.66 5.43 3.67
CA PRO A 265 -12.28 5.81 3.92
C PRO A 265 -11.41 4.57 4.15
N LYS A 266 -10.20 4.57 3.56
CA LYS A 266 -9.24 3.47 3.64
C LYS A 266 -7.84 3.97 3.98
N GLY A 267 -6.94 4.06 2.97
CA GLY A 267 -5.58 4.53 3.16
C GLY A 267 -5.52 6.01 3.54
N ILE A 268 -4.61 6.35 4.43
CA ILE A 268 -4.34 7.74 4.83
C ILE A 268 -2.84 8.05 4.78
N GLY A 269 -2.50 9.31 4.57
CA GLY A 269 -1.12 9.81 4.59
C GLY A 269 -1.07 11.31 4.78
N PHE A 270 0.13 11.85 5.01
CA PHE A 270 0.36 13.28 5.22
C PHE A 270 1.52 13.74 4.33
N ASP A 271 1.37 14.91 3.72
CA ASP A 271 2.43 15.59 3.01
C ASP A 271 3.29 16.45 3.97
N SER A 272 4.34 17.07 3.44
CA SER A 272 5.26 17.91 4.22
C SER A 272 4.61 19.20 4.75
N GLU A 273 3.49 19.63 4.20
CA GLU A 273 2.71 20.78 4.68
C GLU A 273 1.68 20.37 5.76
N GLY A 274 1.55 19.06 6.05
CA GLY A 274 0.65 18.50 7.06
C GLY A 274 -0.76 18.25 6.56
N HIS A 275 -1.02 18.33 5.26
CA HIS A 275 -2.34 18.00 4.71
C HIS A 275 -2.62 16.50 4.84
N LEU A 276 -3.84 16.17 5.24
CA LEU A 276 -4.33 14.79 5.33
C LEU A 276 -4.90 14.32 4.01
N TYR A 277 -4.31 13.28 3.44
CA TYR A 277 -4.81 12.57 2.27
C TYR A 277 -5.61 11.36 2.71
N VAL A 278 -6.81 11.20 2.18
CA VAL A 278 -7.72 10.09 2.50
C VAL A 278 -8.19 9.43 1.20
N VAL A 279 -7.89 8.16 1.05
CA VAL A 279 -8.48 7.35 -0.03
C VAL A 279 -9.94 7.07 0.29
N ASP A 280 -10.86 7.47 -0.58
CA ASP A 280 -12.23 6.99 -0.55
C ASP A 280 -12.45 5.90 -1.60
N GLY A 281 -12.50 4.65 -1.13
CA GLY A 281 -12.54 3.49 -2.01
C GLY A 281 -13.82 3.38 -2.85
N MET A 282 -14.95 3.91 -2.41
CA MET A 282 -16.21 3.87 -3.18
C MET A 282 -16.30 4.99 -4.19
N TRP A 283 -15.82 6.18 -3.83
CA TRP A 283 -15.74 7.32 -4.74
C TRP A 283 -14.62 7.18 -5.78
N SER A 284 -13.65 6.29 -5.50
CA SER A 284 -12.47 6.10 -6.34
C SER A 284 -11.65 7.39 -6.48
N VAL A 285 -11.50 8.13 -5.38
CA VAL A 285 -10.74 9.38 -5.30
C VAL A 285 -9.83 9.38 -4.09
N VAL A 286 -8.87 10.28 -4.09
CA VAL A 286 -8.12 10.71 -2.92
C VAL A 286 -8.57 12.12 -2.58
N GLN A 287 -9.13 12.32 -1.39
CA GLN A 287 -9.52 13.63 -0.85
C GLN A 287 -8.40 14.17 0.03
N VAL A 288 -8.15 15.48 -0.05
CA VAL A 288 -7.07 16.15 0.68
C VAL A 288 -7.66 17.23 1.57
N PHE A 289 -7.35 17.15 2.86
CA PHE A 289 -7.89 18.03 3.89
C PHE A 289 -6.75 18.83 4.54
N ASP A 290 -7.08 20.04 4.99
CA ASP A 290 -6.20 20.83 5.84
C ASP A 290 -6.22 20.36 7.31
N ASN A 291 -5.44 21.04 8.15
CA ASN A 291 -5.34 20.73 9.58
C ASN A 291 -6.63 20.99 10.37
N GLU A 292 -7.58 21.77 9.81
CA GLU A 292 -8.91 22.02 10.40
C GLU A 292 -9.96 21.02 9.85
N GLY A 293 -9.57 20.10 8.99
CA GLY A 293 -10.46 19.09 8.40
C GLY A 293 -11.35 19.64 7.27
N ARG A 294 -11.00 20.77 6.65
CA ARG A 294 -11.69 21.32 5.48
C ARG A 294 -11.10 20.69 4.23
N LEU A 295 -11.96 20.30 3.30
CA LEU A 295 -11.51 19.78 2.01
C LEU A 295 -10.79 20.88 1.22
N LEU A 296 -9.55 20.62 0.82
CA LEU A 296 -8.77 21.49 -0.05
C LEU A 296 -9.02 21.15 -1.52
N TYR A 297 -8.82 19.89 -1.88
CA TYR A 297 -9.00 19.37 -3.23
C TYR A 297 -9.16 17.86 -3.20
N TYR A 298 -9.39 17.27 -4.36
CA TYR A 298 -9.35 15.83 -4.57
C TYR A 298 -8.77 15.53 -5.95
N PHE A 299 -8.30 14.31 -6.14
CA PHE A 299 -7.84 13.82 -7.43
C PHE A 299 -8.23 12.35 -7.62
N GLY A 300 -8.17 11.93 -8.89
CA GLY A 300 -8.66 10.63 -9.32
C GLY A 300 -10.15 10.68 -9.71
N GLY A 301 -10.62 9.56 -10.17
CA GLY A 301 -12.00 9.31 -10.57
C GLY A 301 -12.18 7.82 -10.84
N LYS A 302 -13.41 7.38 -11.07
CA LYS A 302 -13.66 5.96 -11.35
C LYS A 302 -13.24 5.60 -12.78
N GLY A 303 -12.22 4.75 -12.93
CA GLY A 303 -11.75 4.33 -14.24
C GLY A 303 -10.53 3.44 -14.22
N THR A 304 -10.02 3.15 -15.43
CA THR A 304 -8.83 2.35 -15.67
C THR A 304 -7.68 3.15 -16.28
N SER A 305 -7.94 4.41 -16.68
CA SER A 305 -6.94 5.31 -17.23
C SER A 305 -5.88 5.66 -16.19
N LEU A 306 -4.73 6.21 -16.62
CA LEU A 306 -3.77 6.76 -15.69
C LEU A 306 -4.40 7.96 -14.98
N GLY A 307 -4.22 8.02 -13.64
CA GLY A 307 -4.85 9.03 -12.79
C GLY A 307 -6.23 8.64 -12.26
N ASP A 308 -6.95 7.72 -12.93
CA ASP A 308 -8.19 7.16 -12.42
C ASP A 308 -7.94 5.95 -11.51
N PHE A 309 -8.90 5.64 -10.65
CA PHE A 309 -8.83 4.51 -9.72
C PHE A 309 -10.03 3.59 -9.82
N GLN A 310 -9.84 2.35 -9.37
CA GLN A 310 -10.93 1.41 -9.16
C GLN A 310 -10.75 0.70 -7.83
N LEU A 311 -11.64 0.99 -6.88
CA LEU A 311 -11.55 0.52 -5.49
C LEU A 311 -10.16 0.73 -4.88
N PRO A 312 -9.61 1.96 -4.91
CA PRO A 312 -8.30 2.23 -4.31
C PRO A 312 -8.31 1.88 -2.83
N ALA A 313 -7.15 1.50 -2.30
CA ALA A 313 -7.02 0.99 -0.94
C ALA A 313 -5.94 1.73 -0.15
N GLY A 314 -4.71 1.23 -0.14
CA GLY A 314 -3.61 1.81 0.61
C GLY A 314 -3.08 3.11 0.04
N LEU A 315 -2.54 3.96 0.90
CA LEU A 315 -1.85 5.19 0.55
C LEU A 315 -0.62 5.37 1.43
N HIS A 316 0.46 5.83 0.84
CA HIS A 316 1.66 6.25 1.54
C HIS A 316 2.22 7.52 0.89
N ILE A 317 2.74 8.42 1.70
CA ILE A 317 3.46 9.61 1.22
C ILE A 317 4.85 9.56 1.82
N ASP A 318 5.87 9.67 0.98
CA ASP A 318 7.26 9.65 1.44
C ASP A 318 7.77 11.05 1.80
N ALA A 319 8.98 11.10 2.34
CA ALA A 319 9.61 12.37 2.77
C ALA A 319 9.89 13.37 1.62
N SER A 320 9.71 12.94 0.38
CA SER A 320 9.84 13.79 -0.81
C SER A 320 8.47 14.18 -1.39
N ASP A 321 7.38 13.99 -0.65
CA ASP A 321 6.00 14.25 -1.07
C ASP A 321 5.55 13.44 -2.29
N ARG A 322 6.16 12.27 -2.53
CA ARG A 322 5.63 11.33 -3.50
C ARG A 322 4.50 10.53 -2.86
N ILE A 323 3.37 10.51 -3.53
CA ILE A 323 2.12 9.92 -3.08
C ILE A 323 1.93 8.61 -3.82
N PHE A 324 1.96 7.51 -3.11
CA PHE A 324 1.77 6.16 -3.64
C PHE A 324 0.36 5.69 -3.31
N VAL A 325 -0.45 5.44 -4.32
CA VAL A 325 -1.83 4.98 -4.17
C VAL A 325 -1.96 3.56 -4.71
N VAL A 326 -2.42 2.65 -3.87
CA VAL A 326 -2.76 1.29 -4.30
C VAL A 326 -4.12 1.31 -4.99
N ASP A 327 -4.12 1.09 -6.28
CA ASP A 327 -5.30 1.00 -7.13
C ASP A 327 -5.73 -0.48 -7.23
N GLY A 328 -6.40 -0.95 -6.17
CA GLY A 328 -6.54 -2.37 -5.85
C GLY A 328 -7.19 -3.19 -6.96
N PHE A 329 -8.33 -2.76 -7.50
CA PHE A 329 -9.03 -3.51 -8.54
C PHE A 329 -8.33 -3.42 -9.91
N ASN A 330 -7.64 -2.32 -10.19
CA ASN A 330 -6.78 -2.20 -11.38
C ASN A 330 -5.43 -2.92 -11.21
N ARG A 331 -5.15 -3.52 -10.03
CA ARG A 331 -3.97 -4.32 -9.75
C ARG A 331 -2.65 -3.57 -10.01
N ARG A 332 -2.59 -2.32 -9.58
CA ARG A 332 -1.43 -1.45 -9.81
C ARG A 332 -1.19 -0.52 -8.63
N VAL A 333 -0.01 0.07 -8.60
CA VAL A 333 0.29 1.25 -7.79
C VAL A 333 0.44 2.43 -8.73
N GLN A 334 -0.17 3.56 -8.39
CA GLN A 334 0.03 4.83 -9.08
C GLN A 334 0.79 5.79 -8.17
N VAL A 335 1.75 6.50 -8.74
CA VAL A 335 2.62 7.43 -8.02
C VAL A 335 2.37 8.83 -8.55
N PHE A 336 2.11 9.74 -7.62
CA PHE A 336 1.97 11.16 -7.86
C PHE A 336 3.01 11.90 -7.05
N HIS A 337 3.26 13.16 -7.39
CA HIS A 337 4.17 14.01 -6.64
C HIS A 337 3.50 15.35 -6.34
N PHE A 338 3.45 15.68 -5.06
CA PHE A 338 2.98 16.99 -4.61
C PHE A 338 4.18 17.95 -4.54
N TYR A 339 4.04 19.06 -5.20
CA TYR A 339 4.98 20.18 -5.13
C TYR A 339 4.34 21.28 -4.29
N GLY A 340 4.83 21.47 -3.08
CA GLY A 340 4.38 22.50 -2.15
C GLY A 340 4.56 23.90 -2.71
N GLY A 341 3.80 24.86 -2.17
CA GLY A 341 3.96 26.26 -2.52
C GLY A 341 5.34 26.76 -2.09
N GLY A 342 6.12 27.30 -3.03
CA GLY A 342 7.36 27.97 -2.67
C GLY A 342 7.06 29.03 -1.61
N LYS A 343 7.75 28.98 -0.47
CA LYS A 343 7.73 30.11 0.46
C LYS A 343 8.16 31.33 -0.35
N SER A 344 7.24 32.25 -0.61
CA SER A 344 7.62 33.58 -1.09
C SER A 344 8.58 34.17 -0.04
N SER A 345 9.84 34.21 -0.41
CA SER A 345 10.90 34.84 0.36
C SER A 345 10.65 36.33 0.56
#